data_285b9e6a17d1fd51cc1968aafc3001a8
#
_entry.id   285b9e6a17d1fd51cc1968aafc3001a8
#
_cell.length_a   1.000
_cell.length_b   1.000
_cell.length_c   1.000
_cell.angle_alpha   90.00
_cell.angle_beta   90.00
_cell.angle_gamma   90.00
#
_symmetry.space_group_name_H-M   'P 1'
#
loop_
_entity.id
_entity.type
_entity.pdbx_description
1 polymer ?
#
loop_
_entity_poly.entity_id
_entity_poly.type
_entity_poly.pdbx_seq_one_letter_code
_entity_poly.pdbx_strand_id
1 'polypeptide(L)'
;MTATPTSTPPTVDRTLADLVTADPGAARVLERFGLDYCCGGRRTLVQACGEAGVDPAGVADALAAAPVAAIPDWASMSPAELVDHLEATHHAYLHTEFERLTALADKVAAVH
;
A
#
# COMPACT_ATOMS: atom_id res chain seq x y z
N MET A 1 21.54 -12.66 28.71
CA MET A 1 21.19 -11.38 28.10
C MET A 1 19.83 -11.51 27.44
N THR A 2 18.83 -10.95 28.02
CA THR A 2 17.51 -10.85 27.41
C THR A 2 17.56 -9.69 26.42
N ALA A 3 17.46 -10.00 25.12
CA ALA A 3 17.25 -8.95 24.12
C ALA A 3 15.92 -8.27 24.43
N THR A 4 15.96 -6.98 24.72
CA THR A 4 14.74 -6.16 24.77
C THR A 4 14.06 -6.25 23.41
N PRO A 5 12.79 -6.69 23.29
CA PRO A 5 12.11 -6.63 22.03
C PRO A 5 12.08 -5.19 21.58
N THR A 6 12.62 -4.90 20.40
CA THR A 6 12.49 -3.59 19.78
C THR A 6 11.00 -3.42 19.49
N SER A 7 10.31 -2.73 20.36
CA SER A 7 8.88 -2.48 20.21
C SER A 7 8.69 -1.65 18.94
N THR A 8 8.10 -2.23 17.92
CA THR A 8 7.69 -1.48 16.73
C THR A 8 6.74 -0.36 17.20
N PRO A 9 6.99 0.90 16.83
CA PRO A 9 6.13 1.99 17.26
C PRO A 9 4.69 1.76 16.74
N PRO A 10 3.68 2.28 17.44
CA PRO A 10 2.30 2.23 16.97
C PRO A 10 2.18 2.75 15.53
N THR A 11 1.27 2.18 14.74
CA THR A 11 1.08 2.54 13.33
C THR A 11 0.91 4.05 13.13
N VAL A 12 0.20 4.71 14.02
CA VAL A 12 -0.06 6.16 13.95
C VAL A 12 1.19 7.02 14.09
N ASP A 13 2.21 6.51 14.78
CA ASP A 13 3.49 7.20 15.01
C ASP A 13 4.55 6.87 13.96
N ARG A 14 4.24 5.97 13.03
CA ARG A 14 5.13 5.65 11.91
C ARG A 14 4.95 6.65 10.78
N THR A 15 6.03 6.93 10.05
CA THR A 15 5.96 7.79 8.87
C THR A 15 5.22 7.08 7.73
N LEU A 16 4.63 7.85 6.84
CA LEU A 16 3.98 7.28 5.64
C LEU A 16 4.97 6.50 4.78
N ALA A 17 6.21 6.99 4.67
CA ALA A 17 7.27 6.29 3.95
C ALA A 17 7.60 4.94 4.58
N ASP A 18 7.69 4.85 5.91
CA ASP A 18 7.94 3.60 6.62
C ASP A 18 6.80 2.59 6.42
N LEU A 19 5.56 3.05 6.45
CA LEU A 19 4.39 2.20 6.24
C LEU A 19 4.39 1.57 4.84
N VAL A 20 4.68 2.37 3.81
CA VAL A 20 4.71 1.90 2.41
C VAL A 20 5.94 1.02 2.14
N THR A 21 7.09 1.33 2.75
CA THR A 21 8.30 0.53 2.60
C THR A 21 8.14 -0.86 3.23
N ALA A 22 7.49 -0.93 4.39
CA ALA A 22 7.23 -2.19 5.08
C ALA A 22 6.18 -3.04 4.37
N ASP A 23 5.16 -2.40 3.80
CA ASP A 23 4.09 -3.05 3.05
C ASP A 23 3.67 -2.18 1.86
N PRO A 24 4.10 -2.52 0.63
CA PRO A 24 3.70 -1.77 -0.55
C PRO A 24 2.19 -1.67 -0.77
N GLY A 25 1.42 -2.63 -0.27
CA GLY A 25 -0.04 -2.58 -0.29
C GLY A 25 -0.64 -1.42 0.50
N ALA A 26 0.11 -0.89 1.46
CA ALA A 26 -0.30 0.28 2.24
C ALA A 26 -0.49 1.53 1.35
N ALA A 27 0.24 1.64 0.24
CA ALA A 27 0.12 2.78 -0.67
C ALA A 27 -1.32 2.98 -1.14
N ARG A 28 -2.02 1.91 -1.50
CA ARG A 28 -3.42 1.98 -1.95
C ARG A 28 -4.38 2.44 -0.85
N VAL A 29 -4.13 2.01 0.37
CA VAL A 29 -4.93 2.46 1.51
C VAL A 29 -4.74 3.95 1.74
N LEU A 30 -3.49 4.42 1.76
CA LEU A 30 -3.17 5.84 1.94
C LEU A 30 -3.75 6.70 0.80
N GLU A 31 -3.70 6.23 -0.43
CA GLU A 31 -4.29 6.91 -1.59
C GLU A 31 -5.81 7.10 -1.43
N ARG A 32 -6.53 6.10 -0.93
CA ARG A 32 -7.97 6.19 -0.69
C ARG A 32 -8.33 7.30 0.30
N PHE A 33 -7.46 7.57 1.26
CA PHE A 33 -7.64 8.64 2.22
C PHE A 33 -7.02 9.98 1.79
N GLY A 34 -6.44 10.04 0.59
CA GLY A 34 -5.82 11.26 0.07
C GLY A 34 -4.51 11.66 0.75
N LEU A 35 -3.80 10.70 1.35
CA LEU A 35 -2.56 10.93 2.07
C LEU A 35 -1.35 10.79 1.12
N ASP A 36 -0.53 11.84 1.02
CA ASP A 36 0.66 11.86 0.19
C ASP A 36 1.85 11.20 0.88
N TYR A 37 2.13 9.97 0.50
CA TYR A 37 3.26 9.19 1.01
C TYR A 37 4.56 9.37 0.22
N CYS A 38 4.52 10.00 -0.94
CA CYS A 38 5.69 10.23 -1.80
C CYS A 38 6.43 11.51 -1.41
N CYS A 39 5.85 12.66 -1.68
CA CYS A 39 6.46 13.96 -1.35
C CYS A 39 6.34 14.29 0.14
N GLY A 40 5.27 13.86 0.79
CA GLY A 40 4.99 14.06 2.22
C GLY A 40 5.27 12.84 3.09
N GLY A 41 6.08 11.89 2.62
CA GLY A 41 6.31 10.60 3.29
C GLY A 41 7.06 10.66 4.62
N ARG A 42 7.72 11.77 4.94
CA ARG A 42 8.41 11.97 6.23
C ARG A 42 7.48 12.27 7.39
N ARG A 43 6.23 12.66 7.12
CA ARG A 43 5.23 12.91 8.15
C ARG A 43 4.77 11.58 8.75
N THR A 44 4.47 11.60 10.04
CA THR A 44 3.81 10.46 10.68
C THR A 44 2.36 10.35 10.18
N LEU A 45 1.77 9.17 10.33
CA LEU A 45 0.36 8.98 9.97
C LEU A 45 -0.54 9.97 10.71
N VAL A 46 -0.30 10.19 12.01
CA VAL A 46 -1.10 11.13 12.80
C VAL A 46 -0.96 12.58 12.29
N GLN A 47 0.24 12.99 11.89
CA GLN A 47 0.47 14.31 11.32
C GLN A 47 -0.23 14.50 9.97
N ALA A 48 -0.07 13.53 9.07
CA ALA A 48 -0.68 13.57 7.75
C ALA A 48 -2.21 13.56 7.84
N CYS A 49 -2.77 12.76 8.72
CA CYS A 49 -4.22 12.71 8.95
C CYS A 49 -4.74 14.03 9.54
N GLY A 50 -3.99 14.64 10.45
CA GLY A 50 -4.35 15.95 11.02
C GLY A 50 -4.43 17.04 9.97
N GLU A 51 -3.47 17.07 9.04
CA GLU A 51 -3.46 18.02 7.93
C GLU A 51 -4.58 17.78 6.90
N ALA A 52 -4.92 16.51 6.68
CA ALA A 52 -5.97 16.12 5.73
C ALA A 52 -7.39 16.12 6.32
N GLY A 53 -7.53 16.28 7.62
CA GLY A 53 -8.82 16.20 8.30
C GLY A 53 -9.40 14.78 8.35
N VAL A 54 -8.55 13.76 8.40
CA VAL A 54 -8.92 12.34 8.42
C VAL A 54 -8.62 11.77 9.81
N ASP A 55 -9.47 10.83 10.27
CA ASP A 55 -9.24 10.14 11.54
C ASP A 55 -8.08 9.12 11.42
N PRO A 56 -6.98 9.28 12.18
CA PRO A 56 -5.85 8.36 12.13
C PRO A 56 -6.22 6.93 12.52
N ALA A 57 -7.13 6.73 13.44
CA ALA A 57 -7.57 5.41 13.87
C ALA A 57 -8.28 4.66 12.72
N GLY A 58 -9.09 5.36 11.95
CA GLY A 58 -9.77 4.80 10.77
C GLY A 58 -8.78 4.34 9.69
N VAL A 59 -7.73 5.13 9.47
CA VAL A 59 -6.66 4.75 8.52
C VAL A 59 -5.86 3.56 9.05
N ALA A 60 -5.50 3.55 10.33
CA ALA A 60 -4.78 2.43 10.94
C ALA A 60 -5.58 1.13 10.87
N ASP A 61 -6.89 1.18 11.11
CA ASP A 61 -7.77 0.02 10.98
C ASP A 61 -7.83 -0.49 9.53
N ALA A 62 -7.92 0.42 8.55
CA ALA A 62 -7.91 0.07 7.13
C ALA A 62 -6.58 -0.58 6.70
N LEU A 63 -5.44 -0.10 7.23
CA LEU A 63 -4.12 -0.69 6.99
C LEU A 63 -4.03 -2.11 7.58
N ALA A 64 -4.56 -2.31 8.78
CA ALA A 64 -4.57 -3.62 9.43
C ALA A 64 -5.49 -4.62 8.72
N ALA A 65 -6.58 -4.16 8.14
CA ALA A 65 -7.55 -4.98 7.41
C ALA A 65 -7.14 -5.29 5.97
N ALA A 66 -6.11 -4.63 5.44
CA ALA A 66 -5.63 -4.87 4.07
C ALA A 66 -5.12 -6.31 3.94
N PRO A 67 -5.58 -7.07 2.93
CA PRO A 67 -5.18 -8.47 2.80
C PRO A 67 -3.70 -8.59 2.46
N VAL A 68 -3.00 -9.44 3.21
CA VAL A 68 -1.65 -9.86 2.84
C VAL A 68 -1.79 -10.84 1.68
N ALA A 69 -1.22 -10.52 0.53
CA ALA A 69 -1.24 -11.41 -0.61
C ALA A 69 -0.44 -12.69 -0.28
N ALA A 70 -1.10 -13.84 -0.33
CA ALA A 70 -0.41 -15.13 -0.24
C ALA A 70 0.48 -15.31 -1.47
N ILE A 71 1.71 -15.78 -1.26
CA ILE A 71 2.61 -16.13 -2.37
C ILE A 71 2.15 -17.48 -2.94
N PRO A 72 1.76 -17.54 -4.25
CA PRO A 72 1.33 -18.79 -4.85
C PRO A 72 2.48 -19.78 -4.97
N ASP A 73 2.16 -21.07 -4.89
CA ASP A 73 3.14 -22.12 -5.17
C ASP A 73 3.23 -22.38 -6.68
N TRP A 74 3.97 -21.53 -7.36
CA TRP A 74 4.17 -21.63 -8.81
C TRP A 74 4.88 -22.92 -9.24
N ALA A 75 5.75 -23.46 -8.38
CA ALA A 75 6.50 -24.66 -8.70
C ALA A 75 5.63 -25.92 -8.83
N SER A 76 4.46 -25.94 -8.19
CA SER A 76 3.51 -27.05 -8.26
C SER A 76 2.53 -26.94 -9.44
N MET A 77 2.53 -25.82 -10.16
CA MET A 77 1.62 -25.58 -11.28
C MET A 77 2.12 -26.25 -12.56
N SER A 78 1.20 -26.85 -13.33
CA SER A 78 1.48 -27.23 -14.73
C SER A 78 1.63 -25.97 -15.59
N PRO A 79 2.24 -26.08 -16.80
CA PRO A 79 2.32 -24.92 -17.70
C PRO A 79 0.97 -24.28 -18.02
N ALA A 80 -0.06 -25.09 -18.21
CA ALA A 80 -1.43 -24.57 -18.47
C ALA A 80 -2.00 -23.85 -17.25
N GLU A 81 -1.84 -24.42 -16.05
CA GLU A 81 -2.26 -23.79 -14.80
C GLU A 81 -1.52 -22.48 -14.54
N LEU A 82 -0.23 -22.41 -14.86
CA LEU A 82 0.56 -21.20 -14.74
C LEU A 82 0.07 -20.10 -15.67
N VAL A 83 -0.25 -20.43 -16.92
CA VAL A 83 -0.82 -19.48 -17.88
C VAL A 83 -2.17 -18.96 -17.40
N ASP A 84 -3.06 -19.84 -16.95
CA ASP A 84 -4.35 -19.44 -16.38
C ASP A 84 -4.20 -18.55 -15.15
N HIS A 85 -3.24 -18.86 -14.30
CA HIS A 85 -2.91 -18.04 -13.14
C HIS A 85 -2.42 -16.65 -13.55
N LEU A 86 -1.54 -16.55 -14.54
CA LEU A 86 -1.05 -15.26 -15.03
C LEU A 86 -2.18 -14.40 -15.62
N GLU A 87 -3.09 -14.99 -16.38
CA GLU A 87 -4.24 -14.27 -16.92
C GLU A 87 -5.20 -13.82 -15.82
N ALA A 88 -5.53 -14.71 -14.89
CA ALA A 88 -6.49 -14.42 -13.83
C ALA A 88 -5.99 -13.41 -12.79
N THR A 89 -4.66 -13.33 -12.58
CA THR A 89 -4.06 -12.46 -11.56
C THR A 89 -3.32 -11.29 -12.19
N HIS A 90 -2.25 -11.53 -12.92
CA HIS A 90 -1.39 -10.46 -13.42
C HIS A 90 -2.03 -9.66 -14.55
N HIS A 91 -2.66 -10.30 -15.52
CA HIS A 91 -3.33 -9.60 -16.62
C HIS A 91 -4.58 -8.86 -16.10
N ALA A 92 -5.38 -9.49 -15.26
CA ALA A 92 -6.54 -8.85 -14.64
C ALA A 92 -6.11 -7.65 -13.78
N TYR A 93 -5.04 -7.80 -13.00
CA TYR A 93 -4.44 -6.73 -12.22
C TYR A 93 -4.00 -5.57 -13.12
N LEU A 94 -3.30 -5.85 -14.22
CA LEU A 94 -2.84 -4.82 -15.15
C LEU A 94 -4.00 -4.02 -15.77
N HIS A 95 -5.09 -4.67 -16.14
CA HIS A 95 -6.27 -3.96 -16.65
C HIS A 95 -6.83 -2.96 -15.66
N THR A 96 -6.94 -3.35 -14.40
CA THR A 96 -7.37 -2.43 -13.32
C THR A 96 -6.35 -1.34 -13.06
N GLU A 97 -5.08 -1.71 -13.05
CA GLU A 97 -3.98 -0.80 -12.70
C GLU A 97 -3.73 0.26 -13.77
N PHE A 98 -3.96 -0.05 -15.05
CA PHE A 98 -3.82 0.93 -16.14
C PHE A 98 -4.73 2.14 -15.96
N GLU A 99 -5.95 1.92 -15.53
CA GLU A 99 -6.87 3.03 -15.25
C GLU A 99 -6.34 3.94 -14.13
N ARG A 100 -5.86 3.33 -13.06
CA ARG A 100 -5.29 4.04 -11.91
C ARG A 100 -4.02 4.81 -12.30
N LEU A 101 -3.10 4.18 -13.02
CA LEU A 101 -1.85 4.79 -13.48
C LEU A 101 -2.11 5.94 -14.47
N THR A 102 -3.08 5.79 -15.35
CA THR A 102 -3.47 6.86 -16.26
C THR A 102 -3.97 8.08 -15.49
N ALA A 103 -4.80 7.87 -14.49
CA ALA A 103 -5.29 8.98 -13.65
C ALA A 103 -4.15 9.67 -12.88
N LEU A 104 -3.20 8.91 -12.35
CA LEU A 104 -2.01 9.46 -11.69
C LEU A 104 -1.11 10.23 -12.66
N ALA A 105 -0.89 9.70 -13.85
CA ALA A 105 -0.08 10.37 -14.88
C ALA A 105 -0.74 11.69 -15.33
N ASP A 106 -2.04 11.69 -15.53
CA ASP A 106 -2.80 12.91 -15.87
C ASP A 106 -2.71 13.96 -14.77
N LYS A 107 -2.78 13.53 -13.51
CA LYS A 107 -2.61 14.43 -12.36
C LYS A 107 -1.21 15.04 -12.32
N VAL A 108 -0.18 14.25 -12.53
CA VAL A 108 1.22 14.73 -12.57
C VAL A 108 1.39 15.73 -13.72
N ALA A 109 0.88 15.42 -14.90
CA ALA A 109 0.95 16.31 -16.07
C ALA A 109 0.21 17.63 -15.84
N ALA A 110 -0.88 17.61 -15.08
CA ALA A 110 -1.68 18.82 -14.80
C ALA A 110 -1.00 19.77 -13.81
N VAL A 111 -0.14 19.25 -12.89
CA VAL A 111 0.51 20.05 -11.84
C VAL A 111 1.99 20.33 -12.12
N HIS A 112 2.55 19.77 -13.15
CA HIS A 112 3.91 19.95 -13.62
C HIS A 112 3.94 20.29 -15.10
#